data_72304755d50ae7ae6437faad53673550
#
_entry.id   72304755d50ae7ae6437faad53673550
#
_cell.length_a   1.000
_cell.length_b   1.000
_cell.length_c   1.000
_cell.angle_alpha   90.00
_cell.angle_beta   90.00
_cell.angle_gamma   90.00
#
_symmetry.space_group_name_H-M   'P 1'
#
loop_
_entity.id
_entity.type
_entity.pdbx_description
1 polymer ?
#
loop_
_entity_poly.entity_id
_entity_poly.type
_entity_poly.pdbx_seq_one_letter_code
_entity_poly.pdbx_strand_id
1 'polypeptide(L)'
;MSAAPVLEVRDLTLRFGSVTAFADLSFDVGRGELFAVIGPNGAGKTSLFNVLSRAYVPTAGSVRFEGADLLRLRISALAGAGVARTFQNLGLFGELTALENVLIGRHHLMRSGTLRSGLWLGYARREERRHRAAAMEALEFAGIGHHAHTPTGTLPFGIQKRVEIARALAMEPKLMLLDEPVAGMSVAEREEITALVRRLHHERDLTLLLVEHDMGMVMRIAQRVLVLDFGRIIAIGTPAEIQRDERVIRAYLGEEFEFAQAERLPEVRR
;
A
#
# COMPACT_ATOMS: atom_id res chain seq x y z
N MET A 1 3.46 -26.34 -12.04
CA MET A 1 4.65 -25.50 -11.84
C MET A 1 4.14 -24.17 -11.29
N SER A 2 4.52 -23.80 -10.09
CA SER A 2 4.13 -22.48 -9.53
C SER A 2 4.74 -21.40 -10.40
N ALA A 3 3.95 -20.41 -10.82
CA ALA A 3 4.45 -19.25 -11.55
C ALA A 3 5.49 -18.53 -10.70
N ALA A 4 6.51 -17.95 -11.33
CA ALA A 4 7.53 -17.18 -10.60
C ALA A 4 6.86 -16.03 -9.82
N PRO A 5 7.27 -15.78 -8.57
CA PRO A 5 6.71 -14.71 -7.76
C PRO A 5 6.99 -13.34 -8.38
N VAL A 6 6.07 -12.40 -8.19
CA VAL A 6 6.24 -11.02 -8.67
C VAL A 6 7.17 -10.22 -7.76
N LEU A 7 7.15 -10.50 -6.46
CA LEU A 7 8.02 -9.91 -5.45
C LEU A 7 8.73 -11.01 -4.67
N GLU A 8 10.04 -10.91 -4.55
CA GLU A 8 10.86 -11.78 -3.73
C GLU A 8 11.68 -10.97 -2.75
N VAL A 9 11.60 -11.32 -1.48
CA VAL A 9 12.38 -10.74 -0.38
C VAL A 9 13.23 -11.84 0.21
N ARG A 10 14.56 -11.61 0.36
CA ARG A 10 15.49 -12.58 0.91
C ARG A 10 16.42 -11.93 1.94
N ASP A 11 16.42 -12.48 3.14
CA ASP A 11 17.28 -12.13 4.28
C ASP A 11 17.33 -10.63 4.56
N LEU A 12 16.16 -9.95 4.35
CA LEU A 12 16.09 -8.51 4.41
C LEU A 12 16.19 -8.02 5.86
N THR A 13 17.15 -7.14 6.11
CA THR A 13 17.44 -6.58 7.43
C THR A 13 17.53 -5.07 7.35
N LEU A 14 16.89 -4.37 8.30
CA LEU A 14 16.94 -2.92 8.43
C LEU A 14 17.31 -2.53 9.86
N ARG A 15 18.34 -1.70 10.00
CA ARG A 15 18.79 -1.14 11.27
C ARG A 15 18.92 0.37 11.20
N PHE A 16 18.58 1.04 12.30
CA PHE A 16 18.79 2.48 12.53
C PHE A 16 19.74 2.63 13.72
N GLY A 17 21.03 2.79 13.47
CA GLY A 17 22.04 2.77 14.52
C GLY A 17 22.02 1.43 15.29
N SER A 18 21.75 1.47 16.59
CA SER A 18 21.63 0.29 17.45
C SER A 18 20.26 -0.39 17.40
N VAL A 19 19.23 0.26 16.83
CA VAL A 19 17.86 -0.26 16.78
C VAL A 19 17.68 -1.10 15.51
N THR A 20 17.27 -2.36 15.67
CA THR A 20 16.88 -3.22 14.54
C THR A 20 15.38 -3.12 14.33
N ALA A 21 14.96 -2.56 13.20
CA ALA A 21 13.55 -2.46 12.84
C ALA A 21 12.98 -3.81 12.41
N PHE A 22 13.77 -4.59 11.66
CA PHE A 22 13.50 -6.00 11.35
C PHE A 22 14.78 -6.71 10.91
N ALA A 23 14.82 -8.03 11.03
CA ALA A 23 15.95 -8.87 10.67
C ALA A 23 15.54 -10.15 9.95
N ASP A 24 16.32 -10.51 8.93
CA ASP A 24 16.28 -11.80 8.22
C ASP A 24 14.88 -12.13 7.64
N LEU A 25 14.17 -11.10 7.14
CA LEU A 25 12.86 -11.32 6.53
C LEU A 25 13.03 -11.99 5.16
N SER A 26 12.39 -13.14 4.97
CA SER A 26 12.35 -13.85 3.70
C SER A 26 10.92 -14.31 3.39
N PHE A 27 10.36 -13.82 2.28
CA PHE A 27 9.04 -14.18 1.78
C PHE A 27 8.93 -13.88 0.28
N ASP A 28 7.86 -14.34 -0.32
CA ASP A 28 7.50 -14.06 -1.72
C ASP A 28 6.03 -13.67 -1.84
N VAL A 29 5.71 -12.95 -2.91
CA VAL A 29 4.32 -12.61 -3.29
C VAL A 29 4.10 -13.06 -4.72
N GLY A 30 3.06 -13.86 -4.93
CA GLY A 30 2.65 -14.36 -6.24
C GLY A 30 2.05 -13.24 -7.10
N ARG A 31 2.03 -13.47 -8.42
CA ARG A 31 1.33 -12.57 -9.35
C ARG A 31 -0.18 -12.69 -9.12
N GLY A 32 -0.88 -11.55 -9.08
CA GLY A 32 -2.32 -11.51 -8.82
C GLY A 32 -2.68 -11.96 -7.40
N GLU A 33 -1.76 -11.97 -6.46
CA GLU A 33 -2.01 -12.33 -5.07
C GLU A 33 -2.39 -11.10 -4.23
N LEU A 34 -3.36 -11.26 -3.33
CA LEU A 34 -3.61 -10.33 -2.23
C LEU A 34 -2.92 -10.86 -0.98
N PHE A 35 -1.74 -10.32 -0.72
CA PHE A 35 -0.87 -10.69 0.38
C PHE A 35 -0.94 -9.63 1.48
N ALA A 36 -1.21 -10.03 2.71
CA ALA A 36 -1.28 -9.11 3.85
C ALA A 36 -0.08 -9.26 4.79
N VAL A 37 0.38 -8.15 5.34
CA VAL A 37 1.38 -8.09 6.42
C VAL A 37 0.70 -7.51 7.64
N ILE A 38 0.63 -8.30 8.70
CA ILE A 38 0.03 -7.92 9.98
C ILE A 38 1.05 -8.04 11.11
N GLY A 39 0.69 -7.58 12.28
CA GLY A 39 1.52 -7.68 13.50
C GLY A 39 1.24 -6.53 14.45
N PRO A 40 1.71 -6.63 15.68
CA PRO A 40 1.63 -5.59 16.71
C PRO A 40 2.21 -4.24 16.27
N ASN A 41 1.91 -3.19 17.03
CA ASN A 41 2.53 -1.88 16.84
C ASN A 41 4.04 -1.98 17.08
N GLY A 42 4.84 -1.35 16.22
CA GLY A 42 6.30 -1.47 16.29
C GLY A 42 6.88 -2.77 15.73
N ALA A 43 6.08 -3.72 15.21
CA ALA A 43 6.58 -4.96 14.62
C ALA A 43 7.44 -4.80 13.35
N GLY A 44 7.52 -3.58 12.77
CA GLY A 44 8.34 -3.31 11.59
C GLY A 44 7.58 -3.21 10.26
N LYS A 45 6.25 -3.31 10.25
CA LYS A 45 5.40 -3.30 9.05
C LYS A 45 5.64 -2.07 8.15
N THR A 46 5.51 -0.87 8.72
CA THR A 46 5.75 0.40 7.99
C THR A 46 7.19 0.52 7.51
N SER A 47 8.16 0.03 8.30
CA SER A 47 9.57 0.00 7.90
C SER A 47 9.81 -0.91 6.70
N LEU A 48 9.13 -2.07 6.64
CA LEU A 48 9.16 -2.96 5.47
C LEU A 48 8.60 -2.24 4.23
N PHE A 49 7.44 -1.59 4.34
CA PHE A 49 6.86 -0.81 3.24
C PHE A 49 7.77 0.34 2.78
N ASN A 50 8.47 0.98 3.70
CA ASN A 50 9.44 2.03 3.38
C ASN A 50 10.65 1.48 2.61
N VAL A 51 11.08 0.25 2.89
CA VAL A 51 12.13 -0.41 2.08
C VAL A 51 11.58 -0.78 0.69
N LEU A 52 10.40 -1.39 0.60
CA LEU A 52 9.79 -1.79 -0.67
C LEU A 52 9.48 -0.59 -1.58
N SER A 53 9.16 0.58 -0.99
CA SER A 53 8.98 1.84 -1.73
C SER A 53 10.27 2.67 -1.87
N ARG A 54 11.43 2.11 -1.52
CA ARG A 54 12.74 2.75 -1.63
C ARG A 54 12.91 4.03 -0.78
N ALA A 55 11.99 4.30 0.15
CA ALA A 55 12.13 5.38 1.13
C ALA A 55 13.27 5.09 2.13
N TYR A 56 13.51 3.80 2.43
CA TYR A 56 14.64 3.36 3.23
C TYR A 56 15.54 2.40 2.43
N VAL A 57 16.84 2.42 2.75
CA VAL A 57 17.83 1.49 2.22
C VAL A 57 18.06 0.41 3.29
N PRO A 58 17.85 -0.87 3.00
CA PRO A 58 18.09 -1.94 3.97
C PRO A 58 19.56 -2.07 4.27
N THR A 59 19.88 -2.61 5.45
CA THR A 59 21.26 -2.87 5.90
C THR A 59 21.84 -4.11 5.22
N ALA A 60 20.98 -5.13 4.96
CA ALA A 60 21.36 -6.36 4.30
C ALA A 60 20.15 -7.00 3.60
N GLY A 61 20.41 -8.00 2.76
CA GLY A 61 19.40 -8.75 2.03
C GLY A 61 19.13 -8.20 0.63
N SER A 62 18.12 -8.75 -0.02
CA SER A 62 17.73 -8.37 -1.39
C SER A 62 16.23 -8.34 -1.56
N VAL A 63 15.77 -7.47 -2.49
CA VAL A 63 14.39 -7.40 -2.93
C VAL A 63 14.38 -7.45 -4.45
N ARG A 64 13.69 -8.44 -5.02
CA ARG A 64 13.47 -8.55 -6.46
C ARG A 64 12.01 -8.30 -6.79
N PHE A 65 11.79 -7.49 -7.80
CA PHE A 65 10.47 -7.25 -8.38
C PHE A 65 10.51 -7.58 -9.86
N GLU A 66 9.65 -8.47 -10.33
CA GLU A 66 9.68 -8.99 -11.71
C GLU A 66 11.08 -9.53 -12.11
N GLY A 67 11.79 -10.16 -11.18
CA GLY A 67 13.16 -10.66 -11.37
C GLY A 67 14.26 -9.59 -11.33
N ALA A 68 13.93 -8.29 -11.42
CA ALA A 68 14.89 -7.20 -11.33
C ALA A 68 15.16 -6.78 -9.88
N ASP A 69 16.38 -6.36 -9.57
CA ASP A 69 16.75 -5.84 -8.25
C ASP A 69 16.07 -4.49 -7.98
N LEU A 70 15.04 -4.52 -7.15
CA LEU A 70 14.27 -3.33 -6.77
C LEU A 70 15.12 -2.32 -6.00
N LEU A 71 16.10 -2.79 -5.22
CA LEU A 71 16.94 -1.93 -4.39
C LEU A 71 17.90 -1.06 -5.20
N ARG A 72 18.16 -1.38 -6.46
CA ARG A 72 18.97 -0.56 -7.38
C ARG A 72 18.18 0.52 -8.09
N LEU A 73 16.85 0.46 -8.06
CA LEU A 73 16.03 1.49 -8.68
C LEU A 73 16.08 2.80 -7.89
N ARG A 74 16.02 3.93 -8.58
CA ARG A 74 15.73 5.22 -7.95
C ARG A 74 14.25 5.28 -7.56
N ILE A 75 13.88 6.02 -6.52
CA ILE A 75 12.49 6.20 -6.11
C ILE A 75 11.60 6.63 -7.28
N SER A 76 12.07 7.57 -8.10
CA SER A 76 11.36 8.08 -9.28
C SER A 76 11.14 7.02 -10.38
N ALA A 77 11.89 5.91 -10.36
CA ALA A 77 11.77 4.84 -11.34
C ALA A 77 10.76 3.75 -10.93
N LEU A 78 10.32 3.73 -9.65
CA LEU A 78 9.38 2.71 -9.15
C LEU A 78 8.05 2.72 -9.90
N ALA A 79 7.50 3.90 -10.15
CA ALA A 79 6.27 4.06 -10.91
C ALA A 79 6.41 3.45 -12.31
N GLY A 80 7.50 3.74 -13.02
CA GLY A 80 7.80 3.16 -14.34
C GLY A 80 8.07 1.65 -14.30
N ALA A 81 8.53 1.11 -13.18
CA ALA A 81 8.68 -0.33 -12.97
C ALA A 81 7.33 -1.04 -12.71
N GLY A 82 6.28 -0.29 -12.35
CA GLY A 82 4.96 -0.82 -12.07
C GLY A 82 4.68 -1.02 -10.57
N VAL A 83 5.37 -0.31 -9.69
CA VAL A 83 5.10 -0.30 -8.25
C VAL A 83 4.40 1.01 -7.87
N ALA A 84 3.20 0.91 -7.31
CA ALA A 84 2.47 2.03 -6.72
C ALA A 84 2.34 1.84 -5.22
N ARG A 85 2.26 2.94 -4.46
CA ARG A 85 2.01 2.94 -3.02
C ARG A 85 0.97 3.99 -2.65
N THR A 86 0.02 3.62 -1.79
CA THR A 86 -0.76 4.57 -1.01
C THR A 86 0.02 4.96 0.24
N PHE A 87 -0.20 6.17 0.75
CA PHE A 87 0.51 6.66 1.93
C PHE A 87 -0.43 6.74 3.13
N GLN A 88 0.10 6.55 4.33
CA GLN A 88 -0.65 6.69 5.58
C GLN A 88 -1.27 8.10 5.71
N ASN A 89 -0.55 9.14 5.27
CA ASN A 89 -1.03 10.51 5.19
C ASN A 89 -1.41 10.82 3.73
N LEU A 90 -2.59 10.48 3.29
CA LEU A 90 -3.20 10.65 1.95
C LEU A 90 -2.31 11.23 0.81
N GLY A 91 -1.42 12.17 1.12
CA GLY A 91 -0.50 12.83 0.17
C GLY A 91 -1.24 13.48 -1.00
N LEU A 92 -2.49 13.91 -0.79
CA LEU A 92 -3.29 14.65 -1.76
C LEU A 92 -3.02 16.15 -1.66
N PHE A 93 -3.11 16.82 -2.80
CA PHE A 93 -3.04 18.26 -2.89
C PHE A 93 -4.46 18.82 -2.71
N GLY A 94 -4.77 19.37 -1.55
CA GLY A 94 -6.12 19.79 -1.15
C GLY A 94 -6.77 20.81 -2.08
N GLU A 95 -5.97 21.72 -2.65
CA GLU A 95 -6.42 22.74 -3.61
C GLU A 95 -6.75 22.18 -5.00
N LEU A 96 -6.20 21.01 -5.34
CA LEU A 96 -6.44 20.37 -6.61
C LEU A 96 -7.71 19.51 -6.54
N THR A 97 -8.41 19.42 -7.67
CA THR A 97 -9.56 18.53 -7.83
C THR A 97 -9.14 17.05 -7.73
N ALA A 98 -10.11 16.17 -7.49
CA ALA A 98 -9.87 14.73 -7.48
C ALA A 98 -9.24 14.24 -8.79
N LEU A 99 -9.72 14.73 -9.94
CA LEU A 99 -9.18 14.38 -11.25
C LEU A 99 -7.73 14.84 -11.42
N GLU A 100 -7.39 16.05 -11.00
CA GLU A 100 -6.00 16.57 -11.06
C GLU A 100 -5.07 15.78 -10.16
N ASN A 101 -5.50 15.40 -8.93
CA ASN A 101 -4.74 14.54 -8.05
C ASN A 101 -4.47 13.16 -8.69
N VAL A 102 -5.45 12.56 -9.37
CA VAL A 102 -5.27 11.29 -10.07
C VAL A 102 -4.36 11.44 -11.29
N LEU A 103 -4.45 12.54 -12.02
CA LEU A 103 -3.56 12.84 -13.15
C LEU A 103 -2.09 12.94 -12.75
N ILE A 104 -1.78 13.43 -11.54
CA ILE A 104 -0.39 13.43 -11.01
C ILE A 104 0.18 12.01 -10.99
N GLY A 105 -0.62 11.00 -10.61
CA GLY A 105 -0.21 9.59 -10.65
C GLY A 105 0.24 9.11 -12.03
N ARG A 106 -0.31 9.70 -13.10
CA ARG A 106 0.01 9.34 -14.49
C ARG A 106 1.23 10.06 -15.08
N HIS A 107 1.87 10.96 -14.34
CA HIS A 107 2.98 11.78 -14.86
C HIS A 107 4.12 10.94 -15.45
N HIS A 108 4.45 9.78 -14.86
CA HIS A 108 5.50 8.89 -15.36
C HIS A 108 5.17 8.22 -16.72
N LEU A 109 3.89 8.18 -17.10
CA LEU A 109 3.41 7.65 -18.40
C LEU A 109 3.38 8.72 -19.50
N MET A 110 3.49 10.00 -19.15
CA MET A 110 3.46 11.12 -20.11
C MET A 110 4.82 11.24 -20.80
N ARG A 111 4.81 11.27 -22.12
CA ARG A 111 6.02 11.37 -22.96
C ARG A 111 6.27 12.78 -23.51
N SER A 112 5.24 13.64 -23.56
CA SER A 112 5.35 15.01 -24.01
C SER A 112 5.94 15.89 -22.89
N GLY A 113 7.25 16.15 -22.94
CA GLY A 113 7.89 17.17 -22.12
C GLY A 113 7.48 18.58 -22.55
N THR A 114 7.55 19.55 -21.62
CA THR A 114 7.16 20.97 -21.82
C THR A 114 7.78 21.65 -23.03
N LEU A 115 8.96 21.24 -23.48
CA LEU A 115 9.65 21.78 -24.67
C LEU A 115 9.10 21.25 -26.00
N ARG A 116 8.43 20.09 -26.04
CA ARG A 116 7.84 19.51 -27.27
C ARG A 116 6.40 19.94 -27.49
N SER A 117 5.72 20.43 -26.47
CA SER A 117 4.30 20.82 -26.51
C SER A 117 4.04 22.00 -27.46
N GLY A 118 5.03 22.86 -27.72
CA GLY A 118 4.89 24.02 -28.59
C GLY A 118 4.83 23.72 -30.10
N LEU A 119 5.42 22.60 -30.55
CA LEU A 119 5.53 22.25 -31.97
C LEU A 119 4.54 21.16 -32.43
N TRP A 120 3.90 20.42 -31.51
CA TRP A 120 3.02 19.29 -31.83
C TRP A 120 1.68 19.37 -31.07
N LEU A 121 0.96 20.47 -31.21
CA LEU A 121 -0.32 20.75 -30.54
C LEU A 121 -1.34 19.61 -30.66
N GLY A 122 -1.38 18.90 -31.80
CA GLY A 122 -2.32 17.79 -32.00
C GLY A 122 -1.99 16.53 -31.18
N TYR A 123 -0.70 16.17 -31.10
CA TYR A 123 -0.23 15.00 -30.38
C TYR A 123 -0.39 15.20 -28.84
N ALA A 124 0.08 16.33 -28.33
CA ALA A 124 -0.02 16.67 -26.92
C ALA A 124 -1.48 16.69 -26.43
N ARG A 125 -2.40 17.27 -27.21
CA ARG A 125 -3.85 17.25 -26.89
C ARG A 125 -4.46 15.84 -26.90
N ARG A 126 -3.97 14.96 -27.79
CA ARG A 126 -4.45 13.55 -27.81
C ARG A 126 -3.92 12.77 -26.62
N GLU A 127 -2.66 12.97 -26.27
CA GLU A 127 -2.05 12.36 -25.09
C GLU A 127 -2.73 12.83 -23.80
N GLU A 128 -2.94 14.13 -23.63
CA GLU A 128 -3.66 14.70 -22.48
C GLU A 128 -5.07 14.13 -22.37
N ARG A 129 -5.84 14.07 -23.46
CA ARG A 129 -7.19 13.46 -23.45
C ARG A 129 -7.15 12.01 -23.03
N ARG A 130 -6.16 11.22 -23.49
CA ARG A 130 -5.99 9.82 -23.08
C ARG A 130 -5.72 9.69 -21.58
N HIS A 131 -4.81 10.51 -21.04
CA HIS A 131 -4.49 10.46 -19.62
C HIS A 131 -5.66 10.94 -18.77
N ARG A 132 -6.40 11.95 -19.20
CA ARG A 132 -7.59 12.44 -18.55
C ARG A 132 -8.71 11.39 -18.54
N ALA A 133 -8.94 10.69 -19.62
CA ALA A 133 -9.91 9.60 -19.71
C ALA A 133 -9.54 8.44 -18.77
N ALA A 134 -8.27 8.03 -18.74
CA ALA A 134 -7.81 6.96 -17.82
C ALA A 134 -7.87 7.39 -16.35
N ALA A 135 -7.61 8.66 -16.03
CA ALA A 135 -7.78 9.19 -14.68
C ALA A 135 -9.26 9.20 -14.27
N MET A 136 -10.15 9.56 -15.20
CA MET A 136 -11.60 9.52 -14.96
C MET A 136 -12.09 8.08 -14.74
N GLU A 137 -11.64 7.12 -15.56
CA GLU A 137 -11.94 5.70 -15.39
C GLU A 137 -11.51 5.18 -14.00
N ALA A 138 -10.35 5.61 -13.50
CA ALA A 138 -9.90 5.24 -12.15
C ALA A 138 -10.80 5.81 -11.05
N LEU A 139 -11.28 7.06 -11.20
CA LEU A 139 -12.25 7.65 -10.27
C LEU A 139 -13.61 6.95 -10.33
N GLU A 140 -14.07 6.59 -11.52
CA GLU A 140 -15.33 5.83 -11.71
C GLU A 140 -15.20 4.44 -11.09
N PHE A 141 -14.06 3.76 -11.31
CA PHE A 141 -13.78 2.48 -10.67
C PHE A 141 -13.79 2.59 -9.14
N ALA A 142 -13.24 3.66 -8.56
CA ALA A 142 -13.30 3.92 -7.13
C ALA A 142 -14.70 4.37 -6.63
N GLY A 143 -15.69 4.50 -7.52
CA GLY A 143 -17.05 4.90 -7.19
C GLY A 143 -17.22 6.39 -6.86
N ILE A 144 -16.28 7.23 -7.28
CA ILE A 144 -16.23 8.66 -6.96
C ILE A 144 -16.12 9.57 -8.19
N GLY A 145 -16.51 9.08 -9.37
CA GLY A 145 -16.48 9.86 -10.61
C GLY A 145 -17.23 11.19 -10.55
N HIS A 146 -18.33 11.26 -9.77
CA HIS A 146 -19.10 12.48 -9.57
C HIS A 146 -18.36 13.57 -8.76
N HIS A 147 -17.28 13.22 -8.04
CA HIS A 147 -16.40 14.15 -7.34
C HIS A 147 -15.18 14.59 -8.18
N ALA A 148 -15.08 14.19 -9.45
CA ALA A 148 -13.90 14.43 -10.30
C ALA A 148 -13.42 15.90 -10.30
N HIS A 149 -14.35 16.84 -10.27
CA HIS A 149 -14.07 18.29 -10.32
C HIS A 149 -14.14 19.00 -8.96
N THR A 150 -14.24 18.24 -7.86
CA THR A 150 -14.29 18.79 -6.49
C THR A 150 -12.87 18.87 -5.92
N PRO A 151 -12.46 20.00 -5.32
CA PRO A 151 -11.18 20.09 -4.61
C PRO A 151 -11.10 19.05 -3.49
N THR A 152 -9.98 18.31 -3.43
CA THR A 152 -9.89 17.15 -2.51
C THR A 152 -9.90 17.56 -1.05
N GLY A 153 -9.42 18.75 -0.70
CA GLY A 153 -9.46 19.25 0.68
C GLY A 153 -10.87 19.48 1.24
N THR A 154 -11.90 19.56 0.38
CA THR A 154 -13.30 19.72 0.79
C THR A 154 -14.06 18.40 0.91
N LEU A 155 -13.44 17.29 0.48
CA LEU A 155 -14.09 15.99 0.48
C LEU A 155 -14.01 15.31 1.86
N PRO A 156 -15.00 14.49 2.24
CA PRO A 156 -14.91 13.62 3.40
C PRO A 156 -13.69 12.69 3.34
N PHE A 157 -13.15 12.30 4.49
CA PHE A 157 -11.91 11.49 4.59
C PHE A 157 -11.99 10.18 3.79
N GLY A 158 -13.11 9.45 3.88
CA GLY A 158 -13.32 8.20 3.12
C GLY A 158 -13.30 8.42 1.60
N ILE A 159 -13.79 9.57 1.11
CA ILE A 159 -13.72 9.93 -0.31
C ILE A 159 -12.29 10.31 -0.70
N GLN A 160 -11.58 11.06 0.12
CA GLN A 160 -10.16 11.38 -0.09
C GLN A 160 -9.33 10.08 -0.21
N LYS A 161 -9.59 9.07 0.63
CA LYS A 161 -8.92 7.78 0.56
C LYS A 161 -9.19 7.05 -0.75
N ARG A 162 -10.41 7.13 -1.28
CA ARG A 162 -10.75 6.60 -2.60
C ARG A 162 -10.02 7.35 -3.73
N VAL A 163 -9.84 8.67 -3.62
CA VAL A 163 -9.02 9.45 -4.57
C VAL A 163 -7.57 8.98 -4.55
N GLU A 164 -7.00 8.72 -3.37
CA GLU A 164 -5.65 8.19 -3.23
C GLU A 164 -5.50 6.80 -3.89
N ILE A 165 -6.45 5.89 -3.65
CA ILE A 165 -6.48 4.57 -4.30
C ILE A 165 -6.63 4.71 -5.81
N ALA A 166 -7.52 5.60 -6.30
CA ALA A 166 -7.70 5.87 -7.72
C ALA A 166 -6.42 6.43 -8.35
N ARG A 167 -5.68 7.32 -7.65
CA ARG A 167 -4.38 7.82 -8.09
C ARG A 167 -3.36 6.70 -8.25
N ALA A 168 -3.30 5.79 -7.28
CA ALA A 168 -2.41 4.62 -7.34
C ALA A 168 -2.82 3.66 -8.49
N LEU A 169 -4.11 3.41 -8.68
CA LEU A 169 -4.64 2.61 -9.80
C LEU A 169 -4.32 3.24 -11.16
N ALA A 170 -4.46 4.56 -11.28
CA ALA A 170 -4.18 5.30 -12.52
C ALA A 170 -2.70 5.24 -12.94
N MET A 171 -1.79 4.83 -12.07
CA MET A 171 -0.40 4.56 -12.39
C MET A 171 -0.22 3.29 -13.25
N GLU A 172 -1.28 2.50 -13.48
CA GLU A 172 -1.25 1.19 -14.17
C GLU A 172 -0.22 0.24 -13.51
N PRO A 173 -0.31 0.02 -12.17
CA PRO A 173 0.69 -0.74 -11.44
C PRO A 173 0.55 -2.24 -11.69
N LYS A 174 1.66 -2.99 -11.50
CA LYS A 174 1.68 -4.45 -11.38
C LYS A 174 1.62 -4.90 -9.92
N LEU A 175 2.14 -4.07 -9.02
CA LEU A 175 2.12 -4.24 -7.57
C LEU A 175 1.65 -2.94 -6.92
N MET A 176 0.61 -3.02 -6.10
CA MET A 176 0.13 -1.91 -5.29
C MET A 176 0.36 -2.19 -3.82
N LEU A 177 1.09 -1.30 -3.16
CA LEU A 177 1.33 -1.32 -1.73
C LEU A 177 0.25 -0.47 -1.05
N LEU A 178 -0.61 -1.10 -0.24
CA LEU A 178 -1.70 -0.44 0.49
C LEU A 178 -1.32 -0.34 1.98
N ASP A 179 -1.08 0.87 2.45
CA ASP A 179 -0.63 1.15 3.81
C ASP A 179 -1.82 1.65 4.65
N GLU A 180 -2.34 0.77 5.51
CA GLU A 180 -3.47 0.99 6.41
C GLU A 180 -4.66 1.72 5.74
N PRO A 181 -5.23 1.14 4.65
CA PRO A 181 -6.23 1.82 3.84
C PRO A 181 -7.54 2.12 4.58
N VAL A 182 -7.83 1.48 5.72
CA VAL A 182 -9.07 1.70 6.49
C VAL A 182 -8.84 2.36 7.86
N ALA A 183 -7.61 2.80 8.16
CA ALA A 183 -7.30 3.45 9.44
C ALA A 183 -8.13 4.72 9.64
N GLY A 184 -8.67 4.89 10.85
CA GLY A 184 -9.46 6.08 11.23
C GLY A 184 -10.88 6.16 10.63
N MET A 185 -11.37 5.11 9.97
CA MET A 185 -12.67 5.09 9.30
C MET A 185 -13.77 4.50 10.18
N SER A 186 -15.00 4.95 9.95
CA SER A 186 -16.21 4.30 10.47
C SER A 186 -16.38 2.88 9.88
N VAL A 187 -17.21 2.05 10.51
CA VAL A 187 -17.49 0.68 10.04
C VAL A 187 -18.01 0.69 8.59
N ALA A 188 -18.91 1.60 8.24
CA ALA A 188 -19.46 1.70 6.89
C ALA A 188 -18.37 2.06 5.85
N GLU A 189 -17.54 3.04 6.13
CA GLU A 189 -16.44 3.43 5.23
C GLU A 189 -15.42 2.31 5.07
N ARG A 190 -15.10 1.56 6.16
CA ARG A 190 -14.23 0.38 6.09
C ARG A 190 -14.76 -0.69 5.15
N GLU A 191 -16.05 -1.00 5.21
CA GLU A 191 -16.68 -1.97 4.30
C GLU A 191 -16.58 -1.52 2.84
N GLU A 192 -16.80 -0.23 2.58
CA GLU A 192 -16.69 0.31 1.22
C GLU A 192 -15.26 0.26 0.66
N ILE A 193 -14.25 0.58 1.48
CA ILE A 193 -12.84 0.46 1.06
C ILE A 193 -12.45 -1.02 0.91
N THR A 194 -12.90 -1.88 1.82
CA THR A 194 -12.67 -3.34 1.72
C THR A 194 -13.23 -3.89 0.40
N ALA A 195 -14.46 -3.50 0.03
CA ALA A 195 -15.07 -3.86 -1.23
C ALA A 195 -14.27 -3.34 -2.43
N LEU A 196 -13.77 -2.10 -2.37
CA LEU A 196 -12.92 -1.52 -3.42
C LEU A 196 -11.62 -2.30 -3.58
N VAL A 197 -10.93 -2.65 -2.49
CA VAL A 197 -9.68 -3.45 -2.51
C VAL A 197 -9.93 -4.84 -3.11
N ARG A 198 -11.04 -5.49 -2.76
CA ARG A 198 -11.43 -6.77 -3.40
C ARG A 198 -11.67 -6.61 -4.90
N ARG A 199 -12.33 -5.55 -5.34
CA ARG A 199 -12.55 -5.26 -6.75
C ARG A 199 -11.25 -4.99 -7.50
N LEU A 200 -10.30 -4.25 -6.92
CA LEU A 200 -8.96 -4.06 -7.48
C LEU A 200 -8.26 -5.39 -7.74
N HIS A 201 -8.33 -6.31 -6.77
CA HIS A 201 -7.73 -7.63 -6.91
C HIS A 201 -8.41 -8.47 -7.99
N HIS A 202 -9.75 -8.59 -7.98
CA HIS A 202 -10.48 -9.51 -8.85
C HIS A 202 -10.73 -8.96 -10.26
N GLU A 203 -11.06 -7.68 -10.40
CA GLU A 203 -11.46 -7.08 -11.69
C GLU A 203 -10.27 -6.53 -12.48
N ARG A 204 -9.13 -6.23 -11.81
CA ARG A 204 -7.93 -5.67 -12.44
C ARG A 204 -6.73 -6.62 -12.40
N ASP A 205 -6.87 -7.82 -11.84
CA ASP A 205 -5.80 -8.83 -11.67
C ASP A 205 -4.52 -8.23 -11.04
N LEU A 206 -4.72 -7.31 -10.09
CA LEU A 206 -3.61 -6.61 -9.43
C LEU A 206 -3.01 -7.46 -8.32
N THR A 207 -1.69 -7.49 -8.26
CA THR A 207 -0.99 -7.96 -7.07
C THR A 207 -1.06 -6.87 -6.01
N LEU A 208 -1.57 -7.21 -4.83
CA LEU A 208 -1.74 -6.29 -3.72
C LEU A 208 -0.92 -6.75 -2.52
N LEU A 209 -0.11 -5.86 -1.97
CA LEU A 209 0.54 -6.04 -0.69
C LEU A 209 -0.10 -5.05 0.30
N LEU A 210 -0.76 -5.57 1.32
CA LEU A 210 -1.55 -4.82 2.28
C LEU A 210 -0.89 -4.84 3.66
N VAL A 211 -0.66 -3.68 4.27
CA VAL A 211 -0.41 -3.57 5.72
C VAL A 211 -1.70 -3.12 6.37
N GLU A 212 -2.18 -3.86 7.36
CA GLU A 212 -3.38 -3.54 8.11
C GLU A 212 -3.32 -4.10 9.53
N HIS A 213 -4.07 -3.46 10.42
CA HIS A 213 -4.32 -3.93 11.78
C HIS A 213 -5.80 -4.30 11.99
N ASP A 214 -6.70 -3.99 11.04
CA ASP A 214 -8.08 -4.49 11.04
C ASP A 214 -8.10 -5.96 10.61
N MET A 215 -8.09 -6.86 11.62
CA MET A 215 -8.11 -8.30 11.39
C MET A 215 -9.37 -8.75 10.65
N GLY A 216 -10.50 -8.08 10.87
CA GLY A 216 -11.75 -8.38 10.19
C GLY A 216 -11.64 -8.18 8.68
N MET A 217 -11.00 -7.09 8.23
CA MET A 217 -10.71 -6.87 6.81
C MET A 217 -9.72 -7.91 6.29
N VAL A 218 -8.57 -8.06 6.92
CA VAL A 218 -7.49 -8.95 6.45
C VAL A 218 -7.98 -10.37 6.26
N MET A 219 -8.64 -10.95 7.26
CA MET A 219 -9.10 -12.35 7.21
C MET A 219 -10.18 -12.60 6.15
N ARG A 220 -10.90 -11.56 5.71
CA ARG A 220 -11.93 -11.68 4.66
C ARG A 220 -11.39 -11.58 3.25
N ILE A 221 -10.27 -10.88 3.03
CA ILE A 221 -9.81 -10.59 1.66
C ILE A 221 -8.44 -11.12 1.32
N ALA A 222 -7.55 -11.34 2.29
CA ALA A 222 -6.21 -11.83 2.01
C ALA A 222 -6.20 -13.31 1.61
N GLN A 223 -5.34 -13.68 0.67
CA GLN A 223 -5.07 -15.06 0.28
C GLN A 223 -3.97 -15.68 1.15
N ARG A 224 -2.94 -14.89 1.44
CA ARG A 224 -1.89 -15.24 2.40
C ARG A 224 -1.60 -14.05 3.32
N VAL A 225 -1.20 -14.39 4.53
CA VAL A 225 -0.90 -13.42 5.58
C VAL A 225 0.47 -13.73 6.15
N LEU A 226 1.30 -12.72 6.25
CA LEU A 226 2.57 -12.72 6.96
C LEU A 226 2.39 -11.98 8.28
N VAL A 227 2.80 -12.62 9.37
CA VAL A 227 2.74 -12.02 10.70
C VAL A 227 4.14 -11.64 11.15
N LEU A 228 4.32 -10.34 11.41
CA LEU A 228 5.53 -9.79 12.00
C LEU A 228 5.33 -9.59 13.51
N ASP A 229 6.36 -9.93 14.28
CA ASP A 229 6.46 -9.60 15.69
C ASP A 229 7.91 -9.26 16.03
N PHE A 230 8.14 -8.13 16.72
CA PHE A 230 9.47 -7.59 17.03
C PHE A 230 10.49 -7.69 15.88
N GLY A 231 10.06 -7.33 14.66
CA GLY A 231 10.91 -7.33 13.46
C GLY A 231 11.25 -8.70 12.90
N ARG A 232 10.54 -9.76 13.28
CA ARG A 232 10.73 -11.13 12.78
C ARG A 232 9.42 -11.70 12.25
N ILE A 233 9.51 -12.58 11.27
CA ILE A 233 8.36 -13.36 10.80
C ILE A 233 8.08 -14.47 11.80
N ILE A 234 6.88 -14.47 12.39
CA ILE A 234 6.44 -15.53 13.29
C ILE A 234 5.54 -16.54 12.60
N ALA A 235 4.82 -16.15 11.54
CA ALA A 235 4.00 -17.05 10.74
C ALA A 235 3.81 -16.51 9.31
N ILE A 236 3.63 -17.40 8.34
CA ILE A 236 3.11 -17.13 7.00
C ILE A 236 2.14 -18.25 6.66
N GLY A 237 0.93 -17.91 6.23
CA GLY A 237 -0.07 -18.91 5.87
C GLY A 237 -1.36 -18.29 5.37
N THR A 238 -2.36 -19.11 5.12
CA THR A 238 -3.73 -18.67 4.82
C THR A 238 -4.36 -18.01 6.06
N PRO A 239 -5.38 -17.16 5.89
CA PRO A 239 -6.10 -16.58 7.03
C PRO A 239 -6.55 -17.62 8.07
N ALA A 240 -7.01 -18.79 7.61
CA ALA A 240 -7.47 -19.86 8.50
C ALA A 240 -6.35 -20.52 9.32
N GLU A 241 -5.15 -20.63 8.74
CA GLU A 241 -3.96 -21.12 9.44
C GLU A 241 -3.48 -20.12 10.47
N ILE A 242 -3.42 -18.83 10.10
CA ILE A 242 -2.96 -17.73 10.96
C ILE A 242 -3.87 -17.57 12.19
N GLN A 243 -5.19 -17.69 12.03
CA GLN A 243 -6.14 -17.62 13.16
C GLN A 243 -5.97 -18.73 14.20
N ARG A 244 -5.36 -19.85 13.81
CA ARG A 244 -5.14 -21.02 14.70
C ARG A 244 -3.70 -21.13 15.21
N ASP A 245 -2.80 -20.28 14.72
CA ASP A 245 -1.39 -20.33 15.15
C ASP A 245 -1.25 -19.73 16.56
N GLU A 246 -0.86 -20.57 17.52
CA GLU A 246 -0.69 -20.14 18.91
C GLU A 246 0.37 -19.03 19.09
N ARG A 247 1.38 -18.94 18.21
CA ARG A 247 2.40 -17.89 18.27
C ARG A 247 1.77 -16.55 17.92
N VAL A 248 0.88 -16.54 16.92
CA VAL A 248 0.12 -15.34 16.50
C VAL A 248 -0.84 -14.92 17.61
N ILE A 249 -1.62 -15.87 18.16
CA ILE A 249 -2.56 -15.60 19.25
C ILE A 249 -1.81 -14.96 20.43
N ARG A 250 -0.66 -15.51 20.82
CA ARG A 250 0.15 -14.97 21.93
C ARG A 250 0.70 -13.58 21.65
N ALA A 251 1.15 -13.30 20.42
CA ALA A 251 1.67 -11.99 20.06
C ALA A 251 0.60 -10.88 20.19
N TYR A 252 -0.64 -11.18 19.82
CA TYR A 252 -1.75 -10.21 19.94
C TYR A 252 -2.34 -10.13 21.35
N LEU A 253 -2.41 -11.23 22.09
CA LEU A 253 -2.86 -11.22 23.50
C LEU A 253 -1.88 -10.46 24.40
N GLY A 254 -0.59 -10.45 24.07
CA GLY A 254 0.42 -9.65 24.77
C GLY A 254 0.13 -8.15 24.72
N GLU A 255 -0.30 -7.62 23.58
CA GLU A 255 -0.70 -6.20 23.43
C GLU A 255 -1.93 -5.86 24.30
N GLU A 256 -2.97 -6.67 24.28
CA GLU A 256 -4.16 -6.44 25.13
C GLU A 256 -3.81 -6.44 26.62
N PHE A 257 -2.85 -7.27 27.03
CA PHE A 257 -2.39 -7.33 28.41
C PHE A 257 -1.54 -6.12 28.82
N GLU A 258 -0.71 -5.60 27.94
CA GLU A 258 0.08 -4.38 28.18
C GLU A 258 -0.82 -3.14 28.26
N PHE A 259 -1.84 -3.00 27.39
CA PHE A 259 -2.83 -1.92 27.47
C PHE A 259 -3.63 -1.98 28.76
N ALA A 260 -4.10 -3.17 29.16
CA ALA A 260 -4.85 -3.34 30.41
C ALA A 260 -4.01 -3.08 31.68
N GLN A 261 -2.69 -3.26 31.63
CA GLN A 261 -1.81 -2.88 32.74
C GLN A 261 -1.48 -1.37 32.74
N ALA A 262 -1.32 -0.74 31.59
CA ALA A 262 -1.07 0.69 31.47
C ALA A 262 -2.26 1.53 32.01
N GLU A 263 -3.50 1.08 31.78
CA GLU A 263 -4.71 1.72 32.34
C GLU A 263 -4.87 1.54 33.87
N ARG A 264 -4.15 0.59 34.46
CA ARG A 264 -4.23 0.31 35.91
C ARG A 264 -3.15 1.00 36.75
N LEU A 265 -2.22 1.74 36.13
CA LEU A 265 -1.26 2.54 36.90
C LEU A 265 -1.97 3.77 37.48
N PRO A 266 -2.03 3.92 38.85
CA PRO A 266 -2.66 5.08 39.43
C PRO A 266 -1.86 6.34 39.11
N GLU A 267 -2.56 7.42 38.72
CA GLU A 267 -1.97 8.76 38.62
C GLU A 267 -1.16 9.06 39.88
N VAL A 268 0.15 9.15 39.73
CA VAL A 268 1.03 9.68 40.77
C VAL A 268 0.69 11.15 40.93
N ARG A 269 -0.15 11.47 41.91
CA ARG A 269 -0.40 12.86 42.32
C ARG A 269 0.93 13.53 42.67
N ARG A 270 1.23 14.58 41.96
CA ARG A 270 2.21 15.60 42.36
C ARG A 270 1.49 16.73 43.09
#